data_0385de993922e61d15227be187912e7c
#
_entry.id   0385de993922e61d15227be187912e7c
#
_cell.length_a   1.000
_cell.length_b   1.000
_cell.length_c   1.000
_cell.angle_alpha   90.00
_cell.angle_beta   90.00
_cell.angle_gamma   90.00
#
_symmetry.space_group_name_H-M   'P 1'
#
loop_
_entity.id
_entity.type
_entity.pdbx_description
1 polymer ?
#
loop_
_entity_poly.entity_id
_entity_poly.type
_entity_poly.pdbx_seq_one_letter_code
_entity_poly.pdbx_strand_id
1 'polypeptide(L)'
;RKHCHGHIVFNSVNRITGYKYRYERGDWEKFMQPITDKLCVKYGLPKLKYDKGNQKGVSYGEWKDGGKSSWKKMIRADIDYAISKSETYEEFLEQMGSMHYQIREGTSREEGEILSLKLPGQKKYCRTKKKTLGEAYTVVAIRERIGKEWKRYPYPKSPKIKVCRRNGRWNRAYRMGGYQ
;
A
#
# COMPACT_ATOMS: atom_id res chain seq x y z
N ARG A 1 -16.16 -10.09 -17.23
CA ARG A 1 -16.44 -9.29 -18.43
C ARG A 1 -15.14 -9.14 -19.20
N LYS A 2 -15.12 -9.60 -20.46
CA LYS A 2 -14.01 -9.33 -21.38
C LYS A 2 -14.17 -7.88 -21.87
N HIS A 3 -13.17 -7.05 -21.62
CA HIS A 3 -13.14 -5.68 -22.14
C HIS A 3 -12.20 -5.62 -23.34
N CYS A 4 -12.56 -4.85 -24.34
CA CYS A 4 -11.68 -4.58 -25.46
C CYS A 4 -10.53 -3.68 -25.04
N HIS A 5 -9.33 -4.04 -25.42
CA HIS A 5 -8.14 -3.23 -25.23
C HIS A 5 -7.22 -3.38 -26.43
N GLY A 6 -6.38 -2.40 -26.66
CA GLY A 6 -5.42 -2.40 -27.75
C GLY A 6 -4.02 -2.12 -27.26
N HIS A 7 -3.05 -2.64 -27.97
CA HIS A 7 -1.62 -2.34 -27.75
C HIS A 7 -1.06 -1.65 -28.99
N ILE A 8 -0.37 -0.55 -28.80
CA ILE A 8 0.32 0.16 -29.87
C ILE A 8 1.80 -0.06 -29.69
N VAL A 9 2.43 -0.65 -30.71
CA VAL A 9 3.87 -0.85 -30.75
C VAL A 9 4.46 0.03 -31.82
N PHE A 10 5.45 0.84 -31.48
CA PHE A 10 6.11 1.72 -32.44
C PHE A 10 7.61 1.80 -32.15
N ASN A 11 8.39 2.13 -33.17
CA ASN A 11 9.81 2.42 -33.00
C ASN A 11 9.96 3.75 -32.25
N SER A 12 10.58 3.70 -31.09
CA SER A 12 10.79 4.89 -30.26
C SER A 12 11.84 5.87 -30.81
N VAL A 13 12.59 5.49 -31.82
CA VAL A 13 13.61 6.35 -32.44
C VAL A 13 13.06 6.96 -33.72
N ASN A 14 13.06 8.29 -33.77
CA ASN A 14 12.68 9.02 -34.99
C ASN A 14 13.74 8.79 -36.08
N ARG A 15 13.33 8.26 -37.22
CA ARG A 15 14.24 7.91 -38.33
C ARG A 15 14.93 9.11 -38.97
N ILE A 16 14.34 10.30 -38.90
CA ILE A 16 14.87 11.51 -39.51
C ILE A 16 15.84 12.23 -38.57
N THR A 17 15.42 12.40 -37.32
CA THR A 17 16.19 13.20 -36.34
C THR A 17 17.09 12.38 -35.45
N GLY A 18 16.92 11.05 -35.40
CA GLY A 18 17.65 10.15 -34.49
C GLY A 18 17.27 10.27 -33.01
N TYR A 19 16.36 11.19 -32.66
CA TYR A 19 15.94 11.36 -31.27
C TYR A 19 15.00 10.25 -30.83
N LYS A 20 15.21 9.79 -29.59
CA LYS A 20 14.35 8.79 -28.96
C LYS A 20 13.15 9.47 -28.29
N TYR A 21 11.94 8.98 -28.57
CA TYR A 21 10.75 9.36 -27.81
C TYR A 21 10.94 8.97 -26.33
N ARG A 22 10.72 9.92 -25.45
CA ARG A 22 10.74 9.71 -24.02
C ARG A 22 9.37 10.09 -23.47
N TYR A 23 8.77 9.15 -22.74
CA TYR A 23 7.56 9.44 -21.98
C TYR A 23 7.95 10.13 -20.68
N GLU A 24 7.42 11.33 -20.46
CA GLU A 24 7.62 12.09 -19.24
C GLU A 24 6.38 12.01 -18.33
N ARG A 25 6.60 12.24 -17.04
CA ARG A 25 5.50 12.26 -16.09
C ARG A 25 4.54 13.41 -16.41
N GLY A 26 3.30 13.08 -16.69
CA GLY A 26 2.26 14.04 -17.05
C GLY A 26 1.94 14.09 -18.54
N ASP A 27 2.69 13.42 -19.43
CA ASP A 27 2.42 13.36 -20.88
C ASP A 27 1.07 12.74 -21.18
N TRP A 28 0.67 11.74 -20.41
CA TRP A 28 -0.65 11.15 -20.53
C TRP A 28 -1.76 12.19 -20.38
N GLU A 29 -1.69 12.99 -19.33
CA GLU A 29 -2.70 13.98 -18.97
C GLU A 29 -2.72 15.14 -19.97
N LYS A 30 -1.55 15.52 -20.47
CA LYS A 30 -1.41 16.66 -21.40
C LYS A 30 -1.79 16.30 -22.83
N PHE A 31 -1.41 15.12 -23.30
CA PHE A 31 -1.47 14.78 -24.71
C PHE A 31 -2.40 13.63 -25.01
N MET A 32 -2.34 12.54 -24.28
CA MET A 32 -3.06 11.30 -24.60
C MET A 32 -4.50 11.32 -24.11
N GLN A 33 -4.73 11.78 -22.89
CA GLN A 33 -6.07 11.84 -22.30
C GLN A 33 -7.03 12.73 -23.09
N PRO A 34 -6.67 13.96 -23.51
CA PRO A 34 -7.58 14.80 -24.31
C PRO A 34 -7.99 14.17 -25.64
N ILE A 35 -7.09 13.42 -26.29
CA ILE A 35 -7.40 12.71 -27.53
C ILE A 35 -8.39 11.57 -27.23
N THR A 36 -8.13 10.78 -26.20
CA THR A 36 -9.01 9.69 -25.78
C THR A 36 -10.39 10.21 -25.41
N ASP A 37 -10.48 11.30 -24.67
CA ASP A 37 -11.75 11.92 -24.27
C ASP A 37 -12.56 12.42 -25.47
N LYS A 38 -11.90 13.02 -26.47
CA LYS A 38 -12.56 13.43 -27.73
C LYS A 38 -13.13 12.23 -28.47
N LEU A 39 -12.38 11.13 -28.55
CA LEU A 39 -12.85 9.89 -29.18
C LEU A 39 -14.01 9.27 -28.40
N CYS A 40 -13.94 9.23 -27.09
CA CYS A 40 -15.04 8.75 -26.27
C CYS A 40 -16.34 9.53 -26.52
N VAL A 41 -16.26 10.86 -26.57
CA VAL A 41 -17.43 11.70 -26.90
C VAL A 41 -17.95 11.40 -28.30
N LYS A 42 -17.05 11.32 -29.31
CA LYS A 42 -17.43 11.04 -30.72
C LYS A 42 -18.20 9.73 -30.86
N TYR A 43 -17.83 8.71 -30.11
CA TYR A 43 -18.45 7.38 -30.19
C TYR A 43 -19.46 7.09 -29.06
N GLY A 44 -19.91 8.08 -28.31
CA GLY A 44 -20.90 7.91 -27.25
C GLY A 44 -20.44 7.06 -26.08
N LEU A 45 -19.12 6.96 -25.86
CA LEU A 45 -18.52 6.21 -24.77
C LEU A 45 -18.32 7.09 -23.54
N PRO A 46 -18.43 6.54 -22.31
CA PRO A 46 -18.16 7.31 -21.11
C PRO A 46 -16.66 7.68 -21.01
N LYS A 47 -16.38 8.93 -20.67
CA LYS A 47 -15.01 9.38 -20.38
C LYS A 47 -14.45 8.67 -19.16
N LEU A 48 -13.16 8.37 -19.18
CA LEU A 48 -12.46 7.84 -18.02
C LEU A 48 -12.31 8.93 -16.95
N LYS A 49 -12.80 8.66 -15.75
CA LYS A 49 -12.60 9.52 -14.60
C LYS A 49 -11.28 9.13 -13.92
N TYR A 50 -10.29 10.01 -14.00
CA TYR A 50 -9.01 9.82 -13.32
C TYR A 50 -9.09 10.48 -11.96
N ASP A 51 -9.18 9.65 -10.92
CA ASP A 51 -9.19 10.13 -9.54
C ASP A 51 -7.75 10.42 -9.11
N LYS A 52 -7.37 11.70 -9.11
CA LYS A 52 -6.00 12.14 -8.74
C LYS A 52 -5.69 11.99 -7.24
N GLY A 53 -6.70 11.73 -6.41
CA GLY A 53 -6.59 11.95 -4.97
C GLY A 53 -6.26 10.75 -4.12
N ASN A 54 -6.69 9.54 -4.46
CA ASN A 54 -6.71 8.42 -3.51
C ASN A 54 -6.19 7.08 -4.03
N GLN A 55 -5.42 7.08 -5.09
CA GLN A 55 -4.78 5.85 -5.53
C GLN A 55 -3.70 5.46 -4.50
N LYS A 56 -4.11 4.70 -3.51
CA LYS A 56 -3.17 3.90 -2.71
C LYS A 56 -2.43 3.02 -3.72
N GLY A 57 -1.22 3.43 -4.09
CA GLY A 57 -0.44 2.74 -5.10
C GLY A 57 -0.23 1.28 -4.70
N VAL A 58 -1.07 0.43 -5.23
CA VAL A 58 -0.95 -1.02 -5.04
C VAL A 58 0.11 -1.48 -6.03
N SER A 59 1.15 -2.17 -5.56
CA SER A 59 2.15 -2.74 -6.45
C SER A 59 1.51 -3.81 -7.32
N TYR A 60 2.06 -4.06 -8.53
CA TYR A 60 1.55 -5.10 -9.43
C TYR A 60 1.45 -6.48 -8.75
N GLY A 61 2.43 -6.87 -7.93
CA GLY A 61 2.39 -8.11 -7.15
C GLY A 61 1.25 -8.13 -6.15
N GLU A 62 1.02 -7.03 -5.45
CA GLU A 62 -0.07 -6.88 -4.49
C GLU A 62 -1.46 -6.92 -5.18
N TRP A 63 -1.56 -6.35 -6.38
CA TRP A 63 -2.76 -6.41 -7.22
C TRP A 63 -2.99 -7.82 -7.76
N LYS A 64 -1.95 -8.50 -8.26
CA LYS A 64 -2.03 -9.85 -8.80
C LYS A 64 -2.49 -10.86 -7.75
N ASP A 65 -2.01 -10.75 -6.52
CA ASP A 65 -2.39 -11.63 -5.40
C ASP A 65 -3.78 -11.27 -4.81
N GLY A 66 -4.50 -10.32 -5.42
CA GLY A 66 -5.79 -9.85 -4.93
C GLY A 66 -5.74 -9.23 -3.53
N GLY A 67 -4.57 -8.73 -3.13
CA GLY A 67 -4.34 -8.14 -1.81
C GLY A 67 -4.34 -9.15 -0.65
N LYS A 68 -4.34 -10.46 -0.94
CA LYS A 68 -4.49 -11.51 0.09
C LYS A 68 -3.26 -11.68 0.98
N SER A 69 -2.06 -11.37 0.48
CA SER A 69 -0.78 -11.57 1.19
C SER A 69 0.09 -10.32 1.30
N SER A 70 -0.52 -9.14 1.25
CA SER A 70 0.25 -7.90 1.33
C SER A 70 0.80 -7.68 2.75
N TRP A 71 2.13 -7.62 2.86
CA TRP A 71 2.84 -7.21 4.07
C TRP A 71 2.33 -5.88 4.64
N LYS A 72 1.95 -4.95 3.77
CA LYS A 72 1.40 -3.65 4.19
C LYS A 72 0.04 -3.80 4.89
N LYS A 73 -0.81 -4.69 4.39
CA LYS A 73 -2.11 -4.96 5.00
C LYS A 73 -1.96 -5.57 6.39
N MET A 74 -1.01 -6.50 6.53
CA MET A 74 -0.67 -7.11 7.81
C MET A 74 -0.11 -6.07 8.80
N ILE A 75 0.86 -5.26 8.35
CA ILE A 75 1.45 -4.21 9.19
C ILE A 75 0.38 -3.23 9.67
N ARG A 76 -0.57 -2.83 8.81
CA ARG A 76 -1.68 -1.96 9.21
C ARG A 76 -2.54 -2.60 10.29
N ALA A 77 -2.94 -3.86 10.12
CA ALA A 77 -3.74 -4.59 11.10
C ALA A 77 -3.00 -4.76 12.44
N ASP A 78 -1.70 -5.02 12.38
CA ASP A 78 -0.87 -5.17 13.58
C ASP A 78 -0.69 -3.81 14.30
N ILE A 79 -0.53 -2.70 13.56
CA ILE A 79 -0.52 -1.34 14.13
C ILE A 79 -1.87 -1.03 14.79
N ASP A 80 -2.98 -1.30 14.12
CA ASP A 80 -4.31 -1.05 14.67
C ASP A 80 -4.55 -1.87 15.94
N TYR A 81 -4.09 -3.11 15.97
CA TYR A 81 -4.14 -3.95 17.16
C TYR A 81 -3.28 -3.40 18.30
N ALA A 82 -2.03 -3.00 18.01
CA ALA A 82 -1.15 -2.42 19.01
C ALA A 82 -1.71 -1.13 19.61
N ILE A 83 -2.27 -0.24 18.77
CA ILE A 83 -2.95 1.00 19.24
C ILE A 83 -4.10 0.66 20.18
N SER A 84 -4.91 -0.37 19.89
CA SER A 84 -6.03 -0.77 20.73
C SER A 84 -5.63 -1.33 22.10
N LYS A 85 -4.36 -1.68 22.29
CA LYS A 85 -3.81 -2.28 23.51
C LYS A 85 -2.87 -1.35 24.27
N SER A 86 -2.61 -0.17 23.75
CA SER A 86 -1.64 0.76 24.33
C SER A 86 -2.31 2.07 24.72
N GLU A 87 -1.96 2.59 25.87
CA GLU A 87 -2.39 3.90 26.36
C GLU A 87 -1.31 4.97 26.09
N THR A 88 -0.06 4.53 25.96
CA THR A 88 1.09 5.40 25.66
C THR A 88 1.80 4.96 24.37
N TYR A 89 2.60 5.88 23.81
CA TYR A 89 3.38 5.57 22.61
C TYR A 89 4.49 4.55 22.88
N GLU A 90 5.06 4.58 24.08
CA GLU A 90 6.07 3.62 24.55
C GLU A 90 5.48 2.20 24.62
N GLU A 91 4.30 2.06 25.20
CA GLU A 91 3.58 0.78 25.22
C GLU A 91 3.26 0.27 23.82
N PHE A 92 2.91 1.18 22.90
CA PHE A 92 2.69 0.82 21.50
C PHE A 92 3.97 0.23 20.87
N LEU A 93 5.14 0.84 21.12
CA LEU A 93 6.42 0.32 20.64
C LEU A 93 6.74 -1.05 21.25
N GLU A 94 6.48 -1.25 22.54
CA GLU A 94 6.64 -2.54 23.23
C GLU A 94 5.72 -3.61 22.65
N GLN A 95 4.45 -3.27 22.39
CA GLN A 95 3.49 -4.17 21.75
C GLN A 95 3.95 -4.58 20.35
N MET A 96 4.43 -3.63 19.55
CA MET A 96 5.01 -3.93 18.23
C MET A 96 6.27 -4.80 18.35
N GLY A 97 7.11 -4.58 19.35
CA GLY A 97 8.28 -5.41 19.66
C GLY A 97 7.88 -6.85 20.04
N SER A 98 6.86 -7.01 20.90
CA SER A 98 6.33 -8.33 21.30
C SER A 98 5.77 -9.13 20.11
N MET A 99 5.30 -8.46 19.08
CA MET A 99 4.89 -9.06 17.79
C MET A 99 6.06 -9.36 16.84
N HIS A 100 7.30 -9.31 17.36
CA HIS A 100 8.54 -9.59 16.62
C HIS A 100 8.87 -8.59 15.52
N TYR A 101 8.38 -7.35 15.60
CA TYR A 101 8.81 -6.30 14.70
C TYR A 101 10.20 -5.77 15.07
N GLN A 102 11.06 -5.64 14.08
CA GLN A 102 12.26 -4.81 14.21
C GLN A 102 11.83 -3.36 13.93
N ILE A 103 12.06 -2.50 14.91
CA ILE A 103 11.61 -1.12 14.91
C ILE A 103 12.83 -0.21 14.76
N ARG A 104 12.73 0.80 13.89
CA ARG A 104 13.71 1.88 13.76
C ARG A 104 12.97 3.19 13.67
N GLU A 105 13.31 4.11 14.53
CA GLU A 105 12.86 5.49 14.46
C GLU A 105 13.79 6.30 13.56
N GLY A 106 13.23 7.30 12.91
CA GLY A 106 13.98 8.17 12.01
C GLY A 106 13.17 9.40 11.63
N THR A 107 13.78 10.30 10.91
CA THR A 107 13.16 11.55 10.46
C THR A 107 13.17 11.67 8.95
N SER A 108 12.10 12.18 8.38
CA SER A 108 11.99 12.52 6.95
C SER A 108 11.84 14.02 6.78
N ARG A 109 12.45 14.56 5.73
CA ARG A 109 12.29 16.00 5.39
C ARG A 109 10.85 16.38 5.08
N GLU A 110 10.05 15.46 4.51
CA GLU A 110 8.69 15.74 4.05
C GLU A 110 7.62 15.49 5.12
N GLU A 111 7.80 14.47 5.96
CA GLU A 111 6.74 13.97 6.86
C GLU A 111 7.14 14.00 8.35
N GLY A 112 8.30 14.54 8.69
CA GLY A 112 8.80 14.59 10.06
C GLY A 112 9.21 13.22 10.59
N GLU A 113 8.74 12.83 11.78
CA GLU A 113 9.05 11.55 12.41
C GLU A 113 8.49 10.37 11.63
N ILE A 114 9.30 9.35 11.43
CA ILE A 114 8.95 8.13 10.71
C ILE A 114 9.34 6.92 11.55
N LEU A 115 8.45 5.96 11.60
CA LEU A 115 8.72 4.64 12.11
C LEU A 115 8.99 3.68 10.95
N SER A 116 10.02 2.87 11.03
CA SER A 116 10.34 1.84 10.06
C SER A 116 10.19 0.47 10.70
N LEU A 117 9.26 -0.31 10.19
CA LEU A 117 8.85 -1.60 10.73
C LEU A 117 9.29 -2.73 9.80
N LYS A 118 9.82 -3.79 10.37
CA LYS A 118 10.22 -4.98 9.61
C LYS A 118 9.87 -6.25 10.37
N LEU A 119 9.14 -7.14 9.75
CA LEU A 119 8.84 -8.47 10.27
C LEU A 119 9.96 -9.48 9.92
N PRO A 120 10.10 -10.54 10.72
CA PRO A 120 10.92 -11.68 10.33
C PRO A 120 10.50 -12.22 8.96
N GLY A 121 11.48 -12.43 8.08
CA GLY A 121 11.24 -12.88 6.70
C GLY A 121 11.07 -11.77 5.67
N GLN A 122 10.92 -10.51 6.08
CA GLN A 122 10.98 -9.37 5.15
C GLN A 122 12.44 -9.01 4.81
N LYS A 123 12.67 -8.66 3.53
CA LYS A 123 13.99 -8.16 3.09
C LYS A 123 14.19 -6.69 3.42
N LYS A 124 13.11 -5.88 3.40
CA LYS A 124 13.15 -4.41 3.53
C LYS A 124 12.24 -3.92 4.64
N TYR A 125 12.60 -2.79 5.26
CA TYR A 125 11.75 -2.08 6.20
C TYR A 125 10.56 -1.42 5.48
N CYS A 126 9.40 -1.47 6.09
CA CYS A 126 8.22 -0.72 5.69
C CYS A 126 8.14 0.57 6.53
N ARG A 127 8.11 1.72 5.88
CA ARG A 127 8.07 3.03 6.55
C ARG A 127 6.63 3.50 6.74
N THR A 128 6.34 4.11 7.88
CA THR A 128 5.03 4.68 8.22
C THR A 128 4.82 6.04 7.55
N LYS A 129 4.85 6.05 6.21
CA LYS A 129 4.62 7.25 5.38
C LYS A 129 3.23 7.26 4.78
N LYS A 130 2.68 8.46 4.52
CA LYS A 130 1.39 8.64 3.81
C LYS A 130 1.33 7.83 2.52
N LYS A 131 2.38 7.87 1.70
CA LYS A 131 2.48 7.14 0.43
C LYS A 131 2.61 5.61 0.59
N THR A 132 3.07 5.12 1.75
CA THR A 132 3.37 3.68 1.94
C THR A 132 2.24 2.95 2.62
N LEU A 133 1.84 3.39 3.80
CA LEU A 133 0.80 2.76 4.62
C LEU A 133 -0.51 3.54 4.61
N GLY A 134 -0.48 4.82 4.31
CA GLY A 134 -1.62 5.73 4.35
C GLY A 134 -1.49 6.76 5.47
N GLU A 135 -2.30 7.80 5.41
CA GLU A 135 -2.25 8.94 6.33
C GLU A 135 -2.52 8.52 7.79
N ALA A 136 -3.47 7.60 8.00
CA ALA A 136 -3.85 7.10 9.31
C ALA A 136 -2.75 6.31 10.06
N TYR A 137 -1.65 5.99 9.35
CA TYR A 137 -0.53 5.20 9.87
C TYR A 137 0.79 5.99 9.94
N THR A 138 0.73 7.32 9.88
CA THR A 138 1.87 8.18 10.20
C THR A 138 2.09 8.21 11.72
N VAL A 139 3.31 8.52 12.16
CA VAL A 139 3.64 8.58 13.60
C VAL A 139 2.72 9.56 14.34
N VAL A 140 2.45 10.72 13.73
CA VAL A 140 1.53 11.72 14.28
C VAL A 140 0.12 11.12 14.46
N ALA A 141 -0.41 10.50 13.41
CA ALA A 141 -1.74 9.89 13.46
C ALA A 141 -1.82 8.72 14.46
N ILE A 142 -0.74 7.93 14.61
CA ILE A 142 -0.65 6.86 15.60
C ILE A 142 -0.72 7.45 17.01
N ARG A 143 0.08 8.48 17.32
CA ARG A 143 0.05 9.16 18.63
C ARG A 143 -1.31 9.78 18.95
N GLU A 144 -1.97 10.38 17.94
CA GLU A 144 -3.32 10.93 18.12
C GLU A 144 -4.40 9.87 18.37
N ARG A 145 -4.20 8.68 17.88
CA ARG A 145 -5.12 7.55 18.05
C ARG A 145 -4.94 6.83 19.38
N ILE A 146 -3.72 6.82 19.93
CA ILE A 146 -3.41 6.28 21.24
C ILE A 146 -4.09 7.15 22.30
N GLY A 147 -4.79 6.55 23.26
CA GLY A 147 -5.49 7.27 24.34
C GLY A 147 -6.83 7.91 23.96
N LYS A 148 -7.22 7.93 22.68
CA LYS A 148 -8.62 8.21 22.32
C LYS A 148 -9.42 6.93 22.50
N GLU A 149 -10.44 6.94 23.36
CA GLU A 149 -11.44 5.87 23.39
C GLU A 149 -12.06 5.72 22.01
N TRP A 150 -11.54 4.80 21.24
CA TRP A 150 -12.13 4.42 19.98
C TRP A 150 -13.48 3.76 20.26
N LYS A 151 -14.54 4.49 20.04
CA LYS A 151 -15.86 3.92 19.96
C LYS A 151 -15.83 2.84 18.89
N ARG A 152 -15.57 1.64 19.35
CA ARG A 152 -15.69 0.31 18.74
C ARG A 152 -15.99 0.29 17.24
N TYR A 153 -14.95 0.29 16.43
CA TYR A 153 -15.03 -0.44 15.18
C TYR A 153 -14.82 -1.92 15.52
N PRO A 154 -15.71 -2.81 15.07
CA PRO A 154 -15.50 -4.24 15.28
C PRO A 154 -14.33 -4.68 14.41
N TYR A 155 -13.13 -4.72 14.98
CA TYR A 155 -11.99 -5.31 14.31
C TYR A 155 -12.23 -6.80 14.14
N PRO A 156 -12.04 -7.34 12.92
CA PRO A 156 -11.97 -8.79 12.78
C PRO A 156 -10.84 -9.27 13.69
N LYS A 157 -11.19 -10.19 14.62
CA LYS A 157 -10.21 -10.86 15.50
C LYS A 157 -9.00 -11.25 14.66
N SER A 158 -7.80 -10.81 15.07
CA SER A 158 -6.57 -11.14 14.36
C SER A 158 -6.55 -12.64 14.08
N PRO A 159 -6.32 -13.07 12.83
CA PRO A 159 -6.25 -14.49 12.53
C PRO A 159 -5.17 -15.13 13.40
N LYS A 160 -5.54 -16.13 14.21
CA LYS A 160 -4.59 -16.89 15.03
C LYS A 160 -3.53 -17.48 14.10
N ILE A 161 -2.33 -16.92 14.15
CA ILE A 161 -1.24 -17.33 13.31
C ILE A 161 -0.65 -18.60 13.91
N LYS A 162 -0.91 -19.75 13.28
CA LYS A 162 -0.17 -20.96 13.58
C LYS A 162 1.21 -20.85 12.93
N VAL A 163 2.22 -20.69 13.76
CA VAL A 163 3.61 -20.75 13.32
C VAL A 163 3.98 -22.21 13.13
N CYS A 164 4.05 -22.67 11.89
CA CYS A 164 4.58 -24.00 11.58
C CYS A 164 6.09 -23.90 11.33
N ARG A 165 6.89 -24.62 12.13
CA ARG A 165 8.31 -24.87 11.82
C ARG A 165 8.39 -25.93 10.73
N ARG A 166 8.89 -25.57 9.56
CA ARG A 166 9.36 -26.52 8.54
C ARG A 166 10.76 -26.08 8.13
N ASN A 167 11.72 -26.97 8.29
CA ASN A 167 13.11 -26.83 7.81
C ASN A 167 13.84 -25.55 8.25
N GLY A 168 13.77 -25.18 9.53
CA GLY A 168 14.53 -24.04 10.08
C GLY A 168 14.14 -22.66 9.55
N ARG A 169 13.15 -22.54 8.70
CA ARG A 169 12.61 -21.28 8.18
C ARG A 169 11.21 -21.02 8.74
N TRP A 170 10.97 -19.80 9.17
CA TRP A 170 9.66 -19.35 9.64
C TRP A 170 8.75 -19.10 8.44
N ASN A 171 7.82 -20.00 8.17
CA ASN A 171 6.75 -19.78 7.20
C ASN A 171 5.45 -19.51 7.94
N ARG A 172 4.88 -18.35 7.74
CA ARG A 172 3.59 -17.93 8.27
C ARG A 172 2.49 -18.37 7.30
N ALA A 173 1.74 -19.41 7.63
CA ALA A 173 0.59 -19.85 6.86
C ALA A 173 -0.67 -19.14 7.34
N TYR A 174 -1.32 -18.35 6.47
CA TYR A 174 -2.64 -17.79 6.71
C TYR A 174 -3.71 -18.84 6.38
N ARG A 175 -4.51 -19.20 7.37
CA ARG A 175 -5.77 -19.91 7.12
C ARG A 175 -6.89 -18.86 7.12
N MET A 176 -7.47 -18.60 5.94
CA MET A 176 -8.69 -17.83 5.81
C MET A 176 -9.82 -18.63 6.47
N GLY A 177 -10.38 -18.12 7.55
CA GLY A 177 -11.66 -18.58 8.08
C GLY A 177 -12.73 -18.22 7.07
N GLY A 178 -13.39 -19.25 6.50
CA GLY A 178 -14.57 -19.03 5.68
C GLY A 178 -15.68 -18.42 6.53
N TYR A 179 -16.32 -17.40 6.00
CA TYR A 179 -17.62 -16.94 6.47
C TYR A 179 -18.67 -17.96 5.98
N GLN A 180 -19.37 -18.58 6.91
CA GLN A 180 -20.75 -19.05 6.72
C GLN A 180 -21.67 -17.96 7.17
#